data_6fa2e17ba78b1d413b19161e1b30847f
#
_entry.id   6fa2e17ba78b1d413b19161e1b30847f
#
_cell.length_a   1.000
_cell.length_b   1.000
_cell.length_c   1.000
_cell.angle_alpha   90.00
_cell.angle_beta   90.00
_cell.angle_gamma   90.00
#
_symmetry.space_group_name_H-M   'P 1'
#
loop_
_entity.id
_entity.type
_entity.pdbx_description
1 polymer ?
#
loop_
_entity_poly.entity_id
_entity_poly.type
_entity_poly.pdbx_seq_one_letter_code
_entity_poly.pdbx_strand_id
1 'polypeptide(L)'
;MDNAKKVILNIMYTQNVIQDHFNELIKPYDLSGEQYNVLRILRGQKGNPANMCVIQERMLAKTSNTTRLVDKLLLKDFVTRNVCPGNRRKIEVLITQKGLDVLKELDPKVDEHERVFAENISPEELELLNQLLEKYRTQKN
;
A
#
# COMPACT_ATOMS: atom_id res chain seq x y z
N MET A 1 -24.72 -0.01 -22.94
CA MET A 1 -23.29 -0.23 -22.57
C MET A 1 -23.07 -1.72 -22.34
N ASP A 2 -22.11 -2.29 -23.00
CA ASP A 2 -21.81 -3.71 -22.80
C ASP A 2 -21.13 -3.96 -21.45
N ASN A 3 -21.17 -5.22 -21.01
CA ASN A 3 -20.65 -5.61 -19.71
C ASN A 3 -19.12 -5.45 -19.60
N ALA A 4 -18.39 -5.66 -20.70
CA ALA A 4 -16.94 -5.51 -20.68
C ALA A 4 -16.52 -4.06 -20.33
N LYS A 5 -17.18 -3.09 -20.94
CA LYS A 5 -16.94 -1.67 -20.65
C LYS A 5 -17.41 -1.29 -19.26
N LYS A 6 -18.57 -1.80 -18.84
CA LYS A 6 -19.15 -1.51 -17.52
C LYS A 6 -18.24 -2.01 -16.39
N VAL A 7 -17.63 -3.18 -16.54
CA VAL A 7 -16.71 -3.73 -15.53
C VAL A 7 -15.49 -2.82 -15.35
N ILE A 8 -14.89 -2.36 -16.45
CA ILE A 8 -13.74 -1.43 -16.36
C ILE A 8 -14.12 -0.17 -15.60
N LEU A 9 -15.26 0.44 -15.94
CA LEU A 9 -15.72 1.65 -15.27
C LEU A 9 -16.04 1.41 -13.80
N ASN A 10 -16.65 0.28 -13.46
CA ASN A 10 -16.93 -0.10 -12.09
C ASN A 10 -15.64 -0.27 -11.26
N ILE A 11 -14.65 -0.94 -11.83
CA ILE A 11 -13.37 -1.12 -11.15
C ILE A 11 -12.70 0.23 -10.89
N MET A 12 -12.65 1.09 -11.90
CA MET A 12 -12.02 2.42 -11.77
C MET A 12 -12.74 3.29 -10.75
N TYR A 13 -14.06 3.32 -10.81
CA TYR A 13 -14.87 4.09 -9.87
C TYR A 13 -14.72 3.55 -8.44
N THR A 14 -14.78 2.24 -8.27
CA THR A 14 -14.65 1.60 -6.97
C THR A 14 -13.29 1.86 -6.36
N GLN A 15 -12.23 1.78 -7.16
CA GLN A 15 -10.87 2.09 -6.71
C GLN A 15 -10.77 3.53 -6.18
N ASN A 16 -11.39 4.49 -6.86
CA ASN A 16 -11.41 5.88 -6.42
C ASN A 16 -12.18 6.05 -5.10
N VAL A 17 -13.31 5.37 -4.96
CA VAL A 17 -14.11 5.43 -3.71
C VAL A 17 -13.30 4.88 -2.53
N ILE A 18 -12.64 3.75 -2.71
CA ILE A 18 -11.79 3.14 -1.69
C ILE A 18 -10.64 4.08 -1.32
N GLN A 19 -9.99 4.65 -2.32
CA GLN A 19 -8.83 5.52 -2.12
C GLN A 19 -9.22 6.83 -1.41
N ASP A 20 -10.32 7.44 -1.80
CA ASP A 20 -10.79 8.66 -1.15
C ASP A 20 -11.09 8.44 0.33
N HIS A 21 -11.77 7.33 0.65
CA HIS A 21 -12.06 6.97 2.03
C HIS A 21 -10.78 6.75 2.83
N PHE A 22 -9.82 6.03 2.26
CA PHE A 22 -8.53 5.75 2.89
C PHE A 22 -7.72 7.04 3.11
N ASN A 23 -7.68 7.93 2.11
CA ASN A 23 -6.96 9.20 2.22
C ASN A 23 -7.50 10.08 3.36
N GLU A 24 -8.81 10.12 3.54
CA GLU A 24 -9.41 10.85 4.67
C GLU A 24 -8.99 10.27 6.02
N LEU A 25 -8.89 8.93 6.09
CA LEU A 25 -8.51 8.23 7.30
C LEU A 25 -7.06 8.52 7.72
N ILE A 26 -6.13 8.57 6.76
CA ILE A 26 -4.70 8.76 7.05
C ILE A 26 -4.26 10.22 7.07
N LYS A 27 -5.10 11.14 6.60
CA LYS A 27 -4.77 12.57 6.51
C LYS A 27 -4.23 13.18 7.81
N PRO A 28 -4.82 12.90 9.00
CA PRO A 28 -4.31 13.45 10.26
C PRO A 28 -2.89 12.99 10.63
N TYR A 29 -2.39 11.94 9.99
CA TYR A 29 -1.07 11.36 10.28
C TYR A 29 0.03 11.89 9.36
N ASP A 30 -0.30 12.85 8.50
CA ASP A 30 0.63 13.44 7.54
C ASP A 30 1.27 12.39 6.63
N LEU A 31 0.45 11.44 6.17
CA LEU A 31 0.86 10.39 5.25
C LEU A 31 -0.02 10.40 4.00
N SER A 32 0.59 10.11 2.85
CA SER A 32 -0.15 9.73 1.66
C SER A 32 -0.38 8.22 1.66
N GLY A 33 -1.31 7.74 0.81
CA GLY A 33 -1.55 6.31 0.64
C GLY A 33 -0.30 5.55 0.20
N GLU A 34 0.49 6.16 -0.69
CA GLU A 34 1.74 5.55 -1.16
C GLU A 34 2.80 5.50 -0.07
N GLN A 35 2.93 6.54 0.74
CA GLN A 35 3.84 6.56 1.89
C GLN A 35 3.43 5.51 2.92
N TYR A 36 2.15 5.40 3.21
CA TYR A 36 1.62 4.34 4.08
C TYR A 36 2.00 2.96 3.55
N ASN A 37 1.87 2.76 2.25
CA ASN A 37 2.20 1.48 1.62
C ASN A 37 3.68 1.11 1.81
N VAL A 38 4.59 2.08 1.66
CA VAL A 38 6.01 1.87 1.93
C VAL A 38 6.23 1.42 3.38
N LEU A 39 5.62 2.11 4.34
CA LEU A 39 5.77 1.75 5.76
C LEU A 39 5.22 0.34 6.04
N ARG A 40 4.09 -0.02 5.45
CA ARG A 40 3.51 -1.35 5.60
C ARG A 40 4.44 -2.44 5.06
N ILE A 41 5.05 -2.20 3.90
CA ILE A 41 6.03 -3.11 3.30
C ILE A 41 7.22 -3.28 4.24
N LEU A 42 7.75 -2.19 4.78
CA LEU A 42 8.90 -2.23 5.68
C LEU A 42 8.58 -2.94 6.99
N ARG A 43 7.39 -2.73 7.56
CA ARG A 43 6.95 -3.47 8.75
C ARG A 43 6.92 -4.98 8.47
N GLY A 44 6.51 -5.37 7.28
CA GLY A 44 6.47 -6.77 6.85
C GLY A 44 7.85 -7.43 6.79
N GLN A 45 8.93 -6.65 6.72
CA GLN A 45 10.30 -7.16 6.74
C GLN A 45 10.78 -7.60 8.12
N LYS A 46 10.00 -7.34 9.18
CA LYS A 46 10.24 -7.80 10.56
C LYS A 46 11.62 -7.41 11.10
N GLY A 47 12.00 -6.16 10.90
CA GLY A 47 13.29 -5.64 11.37
C GLY A 47 14.44 -5.80 10.39
N ASN A 48 14.24 -6.51 9.29
CA ASN A 48 15.25 -6.62 8.24
C ASN A 48 15.17 -5.43 7.29
N PRO A 49 16.29 -4.90 6.83
CA PRO A 49 16.26 -3.80 5.87
C PRO A 49 15.74 -4.26 4.51
N ALA A 50 15.16 -3.34 3.76
CA ALA A 50 14.76 -3.56 2.38
C ALA A 50 15.50 -2.60 1.46
N ASN A 51 15.93 -3.07 0.28
CA ASN A 51 16.49 -2.17 -0.72
C ASN A 51 15.35 -1.54 -1.55
N MET A 52 15.69 -0.52 -2.35
CA MET A 52 14.71 0.19 -3.17
C MET A 52 13.98 -0.72 -4.16
N CYS A 53 14.65 -1.73 -4.72
CA CYS A 53 14.04 -2.67 -5.66
C CYS A 53 12.95 -3.50 -5.00
N VAL A 54 13.20 -3.98 -3.78
CA VAL A 54 12.21 -4.77 -3.01
C VAL A 54 10.99 -3.92 -2.71
N ILE A 55 11.19 -2.67 -2.28
CA ILE A 55 10.09 -1.76 -2.00
C ILE A 55 9.27 -1.53 -3.27
N GLN A 56 9.94 -1.20 -4.39
CA GLN A 56 9.28 -0.94 -5.66
C GLN A 56 8.46 -2.14 -6.15
N GLU A 57 9.00 -3.33 -6.04
CA GLU A 57 8.30 -4.56 -6.45
C GLU A 57 7.02 -4.82 -5.68
N ARG A 58 7.00 -4.42 -4.41
CA ARG A 58 5.85 -4.67 -3.51
C ARG A 58 4.85 -3.53 -3.46
N MET A 59 5.14 -2.40 -4.11
CA MET A 59 4.20 -1.29 -4.18
C MET A 59 2.95 -1.69 -4.97
N LEU A 60 1.77 -1.31 -4.46
CA LEU A 60 0.52 -1.53 -5.17
C LEU A 60 0.48 -0.70 -6.45
N ALA A 61 0.91 0.56 -6.39
CA ALA A 61 1.04 1.40 -7.57
C ALA A 61 2.45 1.26 -8.14
N LYS A 62 2.59 0.46 -9.20
CA LYS A 62 3.90 0.14 -9.80
C LYS A 62 4.59 1.34 -10.44
N THR A 63 3.86 2.39 -10.73
CA THR A 63 4.40 3.64 -11.29
C THR A 63 4.87 4.62 -10.23
N SER A 64 4.77 4.28 -8.95
CA SER A 64 5.19 5.13 -7.85
C SER A 64 6.69 5.43 -7.90
N ASN A 65 7.06 6.67 -7.62
CA ASN A 65 8.45 7.06 -7.46
C ASN A 65 8.92 6.70 -6.04
N THR A 66 9.45 5.51 -5.89
CA THR A 66 9.85 4.94 -4.60
C THR A 66 10.92 5.78 -3.91
N THR A 67 11.92 6.26 -4.66
CA THR A 67 12.99 7.11 -4.11
C THR A 67 12.42 8.37 -3.47
N ARG A 68 11.49 9.04 -4.15
CA ARG A 68 10.84 10.25 -3.63
C ARG A 68 10.01 9.96 -2.38
N LEU A 69 9.30 8.83 -2.37
CA LEU A 69 8.50 8.42 -1.21
C LEU A 69 9.38 8.18 0.01
N VAL A 70 10.50 7.48 -0.17
CA VAL A 70 11.46 7.22 0.90
C VAL A 70 12.09 8.54 1.39
N ASP A 71 12.47 9.44 0.48
CA ASP A 71 13.01 10.75 0.84
C ASP A 71 12.05 11.53 1.74
N LYS A 72 10.76 11.53 1.42
CA LYS A 72 9.74 12.20 2.24
C LYS A 72 9.58 11.54 3.61
N LEU A 73 9.63 10.22 3.66
CA LEU A 73 9.54 9.49 4.93
C LEU A 73 10.77 9.70 5.81
N LEU A 74 11.95 9.88 5.21
CA LEU A 74 13.17 10.28 5.92
C LEU A 74 13.00 11.62 6.63
N LEU A 75 12.43 12.61 5.93
CA LEU A 75 12.19 13.93 6.49
C LEU A 75 11.23 13.89 7.69
N LYS A 76 10.36 12.90 7.74
CA LYS A 76 9.38 12.70 8.82
C LYS A 76 9.91 11.79 9.94
N ASP A 77 11.11 11.27 9.80
CA ASP A 77 11.75 10.32 10.74
C ASP A 77 11.01 8.98 10.86
N PHE A 78 10.26 8.60 9.84
CA PHE A 78 9.57 7.32 9.80
C PHE A 78 10.45 6.18 9.32
N VAL A 79 11.52 6.49 8.60
CA VAL A 79 12.49 5.50 8.10
C VAL A 79 13.91 6.04 8.25
N THR A 80 14.87 5.12 8.22
CA THR A 80 16.30 5.44 8.05
C THR A 80 16.78 4.84 6.73
N ARG A 81 17.84 5.42 6.17
CA ARG A 81 18.43 4.98 4.91
C ARG A 81 19.94 4.89 5.07
N ASN A 82 20.50 3.71 4.83
CA ASN A 82 21.93 3.47 4.95
C ASN A 82 22.47 2.85 3.68
N VAL A 83 23.74 3.19 3.35
CA VAL A 83 24.44 2.54 2.26
C VAL A 83 24.87 1.16 2.73
N CYS A 84 24.66 0.13 1.92
CA CYS A 84 25.09 -1.22 2.25
C CYS A 84 26.62 -1.27 2.38
N PRO A 85 27.18 -1.81 3.49
CA PRO A 85 28.64 -1.83 3.71
C PRO A 85 29.46 -2.49 2.61
N GLY A 86 28.89 -3.48 1.91
CA GLY A 86 29.59 -4.18 0.83
C GLY A 86 29.33 -3.64 -0.55
N ASN A 87 28.44 -2.67 -0.71
CA ASN A 87 28.06 -2.15 -2.03
C ASN A 87 27.43 -0.76 -1.91
N ARG A 88 28.20 0.28 -2.26
CA ARG A 88 27.76 1.68 -2.18
C ARG A 88 26.58 2.02 -3.07
N ARG A 89 26.28 1.20 -4.09
CA ARG A 89 25.12 1.38 -4.96
C ARG A 89 23.85 0.84 -4.35
N LYS A 90 23.98 0.03 -3.30
CA LYS A 90 22.84 -0.62 -2.65
C LYS A 90 22.45 0.16 -1.40
N ILE A 91 21.25 0.69 -1.42
CA ILE A 91 20.70 1.47 -0.30
C ILE A 91 19.71 0.61 0.45
N GLU A 92 19.87 0.54 1.76
CA GLU A 92 18.98 -0.20 2.66
C GLU A 92 18.11 0.76 3.44
N VAL A 93 16.81 0.45 3.52
CA VAL A 93 15.81 1.26 4.21
C VAL A 93 15.23 0.44 5.36
N LEU A 94 15.15 1.05 6.54
CA LEU A 94 14.57 0.46 7.74
C LEU A 94 13.48 1.38 8.27
N ILE A 95 12.40 0.77 8.77
CA ILE A 95 11.36 1.52 9.48
C ILE A 95 11.86 1.84 10.89
N THR A 96 11.59 3.06 11.35
CA THR A 96 11.93 3.50 12.71
C THR A 96 10.84 3.08 13.69
N GLN A 97 11.12 3.22 14.99
CA GLN A 97 10.09 3.02 16.02
C GLN A 97 8.92 3.98 15.82
N LYS A 98 9.21 5.23 15.44
CA LYS A 98 8.16 6.22 15.12
C LYS A 98 7.27 5.75 13.98
N GLY A 99 7.87 5.16 12.94
CA GLY A 99 7.12 4.57 11.83
C GLY A 99 6.25 3.39 12.27
N LEU A 100 6.79 2.51 13.11
CA LEU A 100 6.03 1.39 13.66
C LEU A 100 4.87 1.88 14.55
N ASP A 101 5.10 2.90 15.35
CA ASP A 101 4.09 3.45 16.25
C ASP A 101 2.91 4.07 15.47
N VAL A 102 3.19 4.79 14.39
CA VAL A 102 2.12 5.37 13.57
C VAL A 102 1.30 4.29 12.89
N LEU A 103 1.93 3.20 12.43
CA LEU A 103 1.20 2.07 11.85
C LEU A 103 0.32 1.39 12.90
N LYS A 104 0.84 1.19 14.10
CA LYS A 104 0.09 0.58 15.19
C LYS A 104 -1.15 1.41 15.54
N GLU A 105 -1.02 2.72 15.55
CA GLU A 105 -2.14 3.63 15.80
C GLU A 105 -3.17 3.58 14.66
N LEU A 106 -2.71 3.40 13.43
CA LEU A 106 -3.58 3.33 12.24
C LEU A 106 -4.27 1.96 12.09
N ASP A 107 -3.68 0.88 12.60
CA ASP A 107 -4.21 -0.47 12.37
C ASP A 107 -5.72 -0.61 12.66
N PRO A 108 -6.26 -0.18 13.83
CA PRO A 108 -7.70 -0.32 14.06
C PRO A 108 -8.55 0.53 13.11
N LYS A 109 -8.03 1.66 12.64
CA LYS A 109 -8.73 2.52 11.67
C LYS A 109 -8.76 1.89 10.30
N VAL A 110 -7.67 1.25 9.91
CA VAL A 110 -7.59 0.51 8.64
C VAL A 110 -8.52 -0.70 8.67
N ASP A 111 -8.56 -1.44 9.78
CA ASP A 111 -9.47 -2.55 9.96
C ASP A 111 -10.94 -2.09 9.83
N GLU A 112 -11.28 -0.96 10.41
CA GLU A 112 -12.63 -0.38 10.30
C GLU A 112 -12.95 0.04 8.86
N HIS A 113 -11.99 0.64 8.16
CA HIS A 113 -12.11 0.98 6.74
C HIS A 113 -12.45 -0.26 5.89
N GLU A 114 -11.72 -1.34 6.11
CA GLU A 114 -11.94 -2.60 5.40
C GLU A 114 -13.31 -3.19 5.75
N ARG A 115 -13.70 -3.14 7.02
CA ARG A 115 -14.99 -3.63 7.49
C ARG A 115 -16.16 -2.89 6.84
N VAL A 116 -16.07 -1.58 6.72
CA VAL A 116 -17.12 -0.75 6.12
C VAL A 116 -17.41 -1.19 4.69
N PHE A 117 -16.37 -1.44 3.90
CA PHE A 117 -16.55 -1.86 2.51
C PHE A 117 -17.07 -3.30 2.39
N ALA A 118 -16.84 -4.14 3.40
CA ALA A 118 -17.30 -5.53 3.40
C ALA A 118 -18.70 -5.70 4.01
N GLU A 119 -19.28 -4.65 4.60
CA GLU A 119 -20.48 -4.72 5.43
C GLU A 119 -21.70 -5.32 4.72
N ASN A 120 -21.89 -5.00 3.45
CA ASN A 120 -23.05 -5.44 2.67
C ASN A 120 -22.77 -6.65 1.78
N ILE A 121 -21.64 -7.31 1.98
CA ILE A 121 -21.17 -8.41 1.13
C ILE A 121 -20.90 -9.61 2.01
N SER A 122 -21.46 -10.78 1.64
CA SER A 122 -21.25 -12.01 2.40
C SER A 122 -19.80 -12.51 2.27
N PRO A 123 -19.33 -13.36 3.21
CA PRO A 123 -18.00 -13.98 3.08
C PRO A 123 -17.81 -14.73 1.76
N GLU A 124 -18.86 -15.42 1.28
CA GLU A 124 -18.83 -16.15 0.02
C GLU A 124 -18.72 -15.22 -1.17
N GLU A 125 -19.42 -14.10 -1.12
CA GLU A 125 -19.35 -13.07 -2.17
C GLU A 125 -18.00 -12.39 -2.20
N LEU A 126 -17.39 -12.13 -1.03
CA LEU A 126 -16.04 -11.56 -0.95
C LEU A 126 -15.01 -12.51 -1.57
N GLU A 127 -15.10 -13.80 -1.27
CA GLU A 127 -14.22 -14.81 -1.87
C GLU A 127 -14.39 -14.85 -3.38
N LEU A 128 -15.62 -14.85 -3.87
CA LEU A 128 -15.91 -14.84 -5.30
C LEU A 128 -15.37 -13.57 -5.97
N LEU A 129 -15.54 -12.42 -5.34
CA LEU A 129 -15.03 -11.15 -5.87
C LEU A 129 -13.50 -11.19 -6.00
N ASN A 130 -12.80 -11.71 -5.00
CA ASN A 130 -11.35 -11.86 -5.05
C ASN A 130 -10.94 -12.75 -6.23
N GLN A 131 -11.59 -13.90 -6.40
CA GLN A 131 -11.31 -14.83 -7.49
C GLN A 131 -11.55 -14.20 -8.85
N LEU A 132 -12.66 -13.48 -9.00
CA LEU A 132 -13.02 -12.82 -10.25
C LEU A 132 -12.05 -11.69 -10.60
N LEU A 133 -11.64 -10.89 -9.61
CA LEU A 133 -10.67 -9.82 -9.85
C LEU A 133 -9.30 -10.38 -10.26
N GLU A 134 -8.85 -11.46 -9.62
CA GLU A 134 -7.59 -12.11 -9.97
C GLU A 134 -7.65 -12.67 -11.40
N LYS A 135 -8.73 -13.36 -11.75
CA LYS A 135 -8.98 -13.85 -13.10
C LYS A 135 -9.03 -12.73 -14.12
N TYR A 136 -9.70 -11.64 -13.76
CA TYR A 136 -9.88 -10.48 -14.64
C TYR A 136 -8.56 -9.83 -15.05
N ARG A 137 -7.62 -9.67 -14.10
CA ARG A 137 -6.35 -9.03 -14.40
C ARG A 137 -5.28 -9.98 -14.94
N THR A 138 -5.55 -11.30 -14.95
CA THR A 138 -4.65 -12.28 -15.54
C THR A 138 -4.95 -12.37 -17.03
N GLN A 139 -4.10 -11.76 -17.86
CA GLN A 139 -4.27 -11.77 -19.29
C GLN A 139 -3.56 -12.96 -19.89
N LYS A 140 -4.21 -13.62 -20.84
CA LYS A 140 -3.56 -14.67 -21.65
C LYS A 140 -2.75 -14.00 -22.76
N ASN A 141 -1.47 -14.31 -22.79
CA ASN A 141 -0.59 -13.90 -23.88
C ASN A 141 -0.69 -14.90 -25.04
#